data_ab946d76932c574196525ffc955c2326
#
_entry.id   ab946d76932c574196525ffc955c2326
#
_cell.length_a   1.000
_cell.length_b   1.000
_cell.length_c   1.000
_cell.angle_alpha   90.00
_cell.angle_beta   90.00
_cell.angle_gamma   90.00
#
_symmetry.space_group_name_H-M   'P 1'
#
loop_
_entity.id
_entity.type
_entity.pdbx_description
1 polymer ?
#
loop_
_entity_poly.entity_id
_entity_poly.type
_entity_poly.pdbx_seq_one_letter_code
_entity_poly.pdbx_strand_id
1 'polypeptide(L)'
;MALASTWSATVEGVAAHMVTVEANVGPGLPGMYMVGLGDAAVKESRERIRTAVANAALPWPRTKIMVSLSPAHLRKGGSHFDLPIALSVLGSMDPRAQARLERTMIMLSLIHI
;
A
#
# COMPACT_ATOMS: atom_id res chain seq x y z
N MET A 1 5.38 9.52 -14.30
CA MET A 1 5.34 9.26 -12.85
C MET A 1 3.92 9.44 -12.36
N ALA A 2 3.40 8.46 -11.63
CA ALA A 2 2.04 8.49 -11.10
C ALA A 2 2.07 8.34 -9.58
N LEU A 3 1.27 9.13 -8.88
CA LEU A 3 1.26 9.20 -7.43
C LEU A 3 -0.17 9.09 -6.92
N ALA A 4 -0.39 8.30 -5.88
CA ALA A 4 -1.64 8.26 -5.15
C ALA A 4 -1.37 7.95 -3.68
N SER A 5 -2.29 8.33 -2.82
CA SER A 5 -2.19 8.05 -1.40
C SER A 5 -3.50 7.57 -0.82
N THR A 6 -3.41 6.78 0.23
CA THR A 6 -4.55 6.33 1.04
C THR A 6 -4.25 6.60 2.49
N TRP A 7 -5.30 6.57 3.30
CA TRP A 7 -5.19 6.68 4.74
C TRP A 7 -5.48 5.33 5.37
N SER A 8 -4.71 4.98 6.38
CA SER A 8 -4.95 3.81 7.22
C SER A 8 -4.68 4.18 8.67
N ALA A 9 -4.67 3.21 9.54
CA ALA A 9 -4.39 3.44 10.95
C ALA A 9 -3.69 2.23 11.56
N THR A 10 -2.88 2.46 12.58
CA THR A 10 -2.33 1.42 13.42
C THR A 10 -2.80 1.66 14.86
N VAL A 11 -3.00 0.59 15.61
CA VAL A 11 -3.45 0.65 16.99
C VAL A 11 -2.30 0.27 17.89
N GLU A 12 -2.05 1.09 18.91
CA GLU A 12 -1.03 0.87 19.92
C GLU A 12 -1.71 0.99 21.28
N GLY A 13 -1.92 -0.14 21.97
CA GLY A 13 -2.71 -0.15 23.20
C GLY A 13 -4.15 0.29 22.90
N VAL A 14 -4.58 1.40 23.52
CA VAL A 14 -5.90 1.99 23.32
C VAL A 14 -5.87 3.19 22.37
N ALA A 15 -4.70 3.55 21.85
CA ALA A 15 -4.54 4.68 20.96
C ALA A 15 -4.46 4.21 19.50
N ALA A 16 -5.14 4.94 18.62
CA ALA A 16 -5.03 4.74 17.18
C ALA A 16 -4.22 5.87 16.57
N HIS A 17 -3.32 5.53 15.67
CA HIS A 17 -2.46 6.49 14.98
C HIS A 17 -2.74 6.43 13.49
N MET A 18 -2.93 7.58 12.87
CA MET A 18 -3.18 7.67 11.44
C MET A 18 -1.88 7.37 10.66
N VAL A 19 -2.03 6.57 9.62
CA VAL A 19 -0.92 6.21 8.73
C VAL A 19 -1.27 6.64 7.32
N THR A 20 -0.38 7.37 6.69
CA THR A 20 -0.51 7.71 5.27
C THR A 20 0.23 6.68 4.45
N VAL A 21 -0.45 6.11 3.47
CA VAL A 21 0.14 5.16 2.52
C VAL A 21 0.21 5.86 1.17
N GLU A 22 1.42 6.03 0.66
CA GLU A 22 1.66 6.72 -0.59
C GLU A 22 2.37 5.82 -1.57
N ALA A 23 1.84 5.70 -2.79
CA ALA A 23 2.45 4.92 -3.84
C ALA A 23 2.88 5.83 -4.99
N ASN A 24 4.10 5.64 -5.45
CA ASN A 24 4.68 6.36 -6.57
C ASN A 24 5.13 5.34 -7.62
N VAL A 25 4.52 5.40 -8.80
CA VAL A 25 4.83 4.50 -9.91
C VAL A 25 5.56 5.31 -10.98
N GLY A 26 6.75 4.91 -11.32
CA GLY A 26 7.56 5.64 -12.29
C GLY A 26 8.65 4.78 -12.91
N PRO A 27 9.54 5.40 -13.71
CA PRO A 27 10.65 4.67 -14.35
C PRO A 27 11.66 4.21 -13.30
N GLY A 28 12.37 3.15 -13.62
CA GLY A 28 13.40 2.59 -12.77
C GLY A 28 13.42 1.09 -12.85
N LEU A 29 14.26 0.47 -12.01
CA LEU A 29 14.37 -0.98 -11.95
C LEU A 29 13.04 -1.56 -11.48
N PRO A 30 12.42 -2.47 -12.26
CA PRO A 30 11.12 -3.04 -11.89
C PRO A 30 11.14 -3.70 -10.52
N GLY A 31 10.05 -3.52 -9.77
CA GLY A 31 9.88 -4.11 -8.45
C GLY A 31 9.05 -3.22 -7.56
N MET A 32 8.63 -3.78 -6.43
CA MET A 32 7.89 -3.04 -5.40
C MET A 32 8.81 -2.83 -4.20
N TYR A 33 9.06 -1.58 -3.89
CA TYR A 33 9.92 -1.15 -2.78
C TYR A 33 9.06 -0.47 -1.73
N MET A 34 9.25 -0.82 -0.47
CA MET A 34 8.44 -0.28 0.62
C MET A 34 9.32 0.33 1.71
N VAL A 35 8.90 1.50 2.20
CA VAL A 35 9.55 2.21 3.30
C VAL A 35 8.53 2.39 4.42
N GLY A 36 8.96 2.21 5.66
CA GLY A 36 8.09 2.38 6.82
C GLY A 36 7.53 1.09 7.39
N LEU A 37 7.92 -0.07 6.82
CA LEU A 37 7.62 -1.40 7.36
C LEU A 37 8.94 -2.13 7.64
N GLY A 38 8.92 -3.07 8.56
CA GLY A 38 10.05 -3.97 8.79
C GLY A 38 10.26 -4.92 7.60
N ASP A 39 11.48 -5.44 7.45
CA ASP A 39 11.86 -6.26 6.29
C ASP A 39 10.96 -7.48 6.10
N ALA A 40 10.65 -8.20 7.19
CA ALA A 40 9.78 -9.38 7.12
C ALA A 40 8.38 -8.99 6.68
N ALA A 41 7.84 -7.90 7.21
CA ALA A 41 6.51 -7.42 6.85
C ALA A 41 6.45 -6.99 5.39
N VAL A 42 7.50 -6.36 4.87
CA VAL A 42 7.60 -5.98 3.45
C VAL A 42 7.51 -7.21 2.55
N LYS A 43 8.30 -8.24 2.86
CA LYS A 43 8.32 -9.47 2.06
C LYS A 43 6.96 -10.15 2.05
N GLU A 44 6.35 -10.31 3.21
CA GLU A 44 5.04 -10.94 3.35
C GLU A 44 3.95 -10.15 2.61
N SER A 45 3.93 -8.84 2.77
CA SER A 45 2.95 -7.98 2.11
C SER A 45 3.07 -8.06 0.58
N ARG A 46 4.29 -8.00 0.06
CA ARG A 46 4.52 -8.14 -1.39
C ARG A 46 3.94 -9.44 -1.94
N GLU A 47 4.17 -10.55 -1.24
CA GLU A 47 3.66 -11.86 -1.68
C GLU A 47 2.13 -11.90 -1.65
N ARG A 48 1.51 -11.40 -0.59
CA ARG A 48 0.04 -11.37 -0.51
C ARG A 48 -0.58 -10.51 -1.59
N ILE A 49 -0.03 -9.32 -1.82
CA ILE A 49 -0.53 -8.39 -2.84
C ILE A 49 -0.34 -8.98 -4.23
N ARG A 50 0.82 -9.54 -4.52
CA ARG A 50 1.09 -10.18 -5.81
C ARG A 50 0.08 -11.29 -6.10
N THR A 51 -0.18 -12.15 -5.14
CA THR A 51 -1.14 -13.25 -5.28
C THR A 51 -2.55 -12.73 -5.50
N ALA A 52 -2.99 -11.76 -4.70
CA ALA A 52 -4.33 -11.20 -4.80
C ALA A 52 -4.56 -10.52 -6.16
N VAL A 53 -3.59 -9.75 -6.63
CA VAL A 53 -3.68 -9.07 -7.92
C VAL A 53 -3.74 -10.07 -9.07
N ALA A 54 -2.92 -11.12 -9.01
CA ALA A 54 -2.92 -12.18 -10.02
C ALA A 54 -4.26 -12.92 -10.04
N ASN A 55 -4.77 -13.28 -8.88
CA ASN A 55 -6.06 -13.99 -8.77
C ASN A 55 -7.24 -13.15 -9.24
N ALA A 56 -7.18 -11.85 -9.04
CA ALA A 56 -8.23 -10.93 -9.47
C ALA A 56 -8.07 -10.49 -10.94
N ALA A 57 -6.99 -10.88 -11.59
CA ALA A 57 -6.65 -10.49 -12.98
C ALA A 57 -6.66 -8.97 -13.17
N LEU A 58 -6.14 -8.23 -12.19
CA LEU A 58 -6.08 -6.78 -12.24
C LEU A 58 -4.84 -6.30 -12.99
N PRO A 59 -4.92 -5.16 -13.69
CA PRO A 59 -3.73 -4.55 -14.27
C PRO A 59 -2.80 -4.07 -13.15
N TRP A 60 -1.51 -4.39 -13.28
CA TRP A 60 -0.52 -4.02 -12.28
C TRP A 60 0.70 -3.42 -12.97
N PRO A 61 1.25 -2.31 -12.46
CA PRO A 61 2.42 -1.69 -13.08
C PRO A 61 3.61 -2.66 -13.12
N ARG A 62 4.34 -2.63 -14.24
CA ARG A 62 5.54 -3.45 -14.42
C ARG A 62 6.81 -2.63 -14.33
N THR A 63 6.72 -1.42 -13.81
CA THR A 63 7.85 -0.53 -13.61
C THR A 63 8.15 -0.44 -12.12
N LYS A 64 8.96 0.54 -11.71
CA LYS A 64 9.31 0.72 -10.32
C LYS A 64 8.10 1.24 -9.54
N ILE A 65 7.75 0.56 -8.45
CA ILE A 65 6.72 0.97 -7.52
C ILE A 65 7.38 1.27 -6.18
N MET A 66 7.24 2.51 -5.70
CA MET A 66 7.74 2.91 -4.38
C MET A 66 6.55 3.20 -3.48
N VAL A 67 6.47 2.49 -2.36
CA VAL A 67 5.41 2.68 -1.37
C VAL A 67 6.01 3.18 -0.08
N SER A 68 5.45 4.25 0.46
CA SER A 68 5.88 4.85 1.72
C SER A 68 4.74 4.85 2.71
N LEU A 69 5.00 4.36 3.93
CA LEU A 69 4.06 4.40 5.03
C LEU A 69 4.58 5.37 6.08
N SER A 70 3.84 6.43 6.33
CA SER A 70 4.24 7.51 7.26
C SER A 70 3.28 7.62 8.43
N PRO A 71 3.75 7.96 9.61
CA PRO A 71 5.15 8.25 9.96
C PRO A 71 5.97 6.96 10.15
N ALA A 72 7.25 7.05 9.81
CA ALA A 72 8.15 5.90 9.85
C ALA A 72 8.45 5.40 11.26
N HIS A 73 8.38 6.29 12.26
CA HIS A 73 8.68 5.93 13.65
C HIS A 73 7.59 5.10 14.33
N LEU A 74 6.38 5.07 13.78
CA LEU A 74 5.31 4.23 14.31
C LEU A 74 5.53 2.79 13.92
N ARG A 75 5.31 1.89 14.89
CA ARG A 75 5.39 0.47 14.64
C ARG A 75 4.20 0.05 13.80
N LYS A 76 4.48 -0.42 12.60
CA LYS A 76 3.48 -0.89 11.67
C LYS A 76 3.73 -2.36 11.37
N GLY A 77 2.79 -3.20 11.73
CA GLY A 77 2.88 -4.63 11.49
C GLY A 77 1.52 -5.17 11.07
N GLY A 78 1.48 -6.48 10.81
CA GLY A 78 0.27 -7.15 10.40
C GLY A 78 -0.09 -6.90 8.93
N SER A 79 -1.25 -7.40 8.55
CA SER A 79 -1.67 -7.46 7.16
C SER A 79 -2.70 -6.39 6.78
N HIS A 80 -3.13 -5.56 7.71
CA HIS A 80 -4.21 -4.60 7.46
C HIS A 80 -3.81 -3.42 6.56
N PHE A 81 -2.54 -3.30 6.21
CA PHE A 81 -2.08 -2.30 5.25
C PHE A 81 -2.09 -2.83 3.81
N ASP A 82 -2.36 -4.12 3.59
CA ASP A 82 -2.31 -4.72 2.25
C ASP A 82 -3.23 -4.03 1.26
N LEU A 83 -4.49 -3.84 1.60
CA LEU A 83 -5.44 -3.19 0.70
C LEU A 83 -5.12 -1.71 0.48
N PRO A 84 -4.79 -0.91 1.52
CA PRO A 84 -4.32 0.46 1.29
C PRO A 84 -3.15 0.55 0.32
N ILE A 85 -2.17 -0.34 0.45
CA ILE A 85 -1.01 -0.37 -0.46
C ILE A 85 -1.46 -0.71 -1.88
N ALA A 86 -2.24 -1.77 -2.04
CA ALA A 86 -2.71 -2.20 -3.36
C ALA A 86 -3.55 -1.12 -4.03
N LEU A 87 -4.46 -0.49 -3.30
CA LEU A 87 -5.31 0.57 -3.84
C LEU A 87 -4.53 1.83 -4.17
N SER A 88 -3.49 2.15 -3.39
CA SER A 88 -2.63 3.30 -3.70
C SER A 88 -1.90 3.07 -5.02
N VAL A 89 -1.38 1.86 -5.26
CA VAL A 89 -0.72 1.52 -6.52
C VAL A 89 -1.70 1.56 -7.68
N LEU A 90 -2.85 0.90 -7.55
CA LEU A 90 -3.87 0.88 -8.60
C LEU A 90 -4.45 2.27 -8.84
N GLY A 91 -4.68 3.03 -7.78
CA GLY A 91 -5.20 4.40 -7.86
C GLY A 91 -4.24 5.37 -8.51
N SER A 92 -2.94 5.12 -8.44
CA SER A 92 -1.94 5.99 -9.09
C SER A 92 -2.13 6.03 -10.60
N MET A 93 -2.77 5.02 -11.17
CA MET A 93 -3.02 4.91 -12.61
C MET A 93 -4.35 5.52 -13.03
N ASP A 94 -5.16 6.00 -12.08
CA ASP A 94 -6.48 6.58 -12.36
C ASP A 94 -6.70 7.84 -11.53
N PRO A 95 -6.70 9.04 -12.14
CA PRO A 95 -6.90 10.29 -11.41
C PRO A 95 -8.22 10.38 -10.64
N ARG A 96 -9.27 9.72 -11.11
CA ARG A 96 -10.56 9.70 -10.41
C ARG A 96 -10.47 8.91 -9.12
N ALA A 97 -9.78 7.78 -9.15
CA ALA A 97 -9.56 6.96 -7.97
C ALA A 97 -8.68 7.69 -6.95
N GLN A 98 -7.66 8.42 -7.40
CA GLN A 98 -6.80 9.20 -6.52
C GLN A 98 -7.60 10.16 -5.65
N ALA A 99 -8.52 10.91 -6.24
CA ALA A 99 -9.33 11.90 -5.52
C ALA A 99 -10.21 11.25 -4.44
N ARG A 100 -10.74 10.07 -4.72
CA ARG A 100 -11.57 9.33 -3.75
C ARG A 100 -10.75 8.72 -2.64
N LEU A 101 -9.58 8.17 -2.96
CA LEU A 101 -8.71 7.51 -1.98
C LEU A 101 -8.17 8.50 -0.94
N GLU A 102 -7.91 9.73 -1.32
CA GLU A 102 -7.44 10.76 -0.40
C GLU A 102 -8.42 11.07 0.73
N ARG A 103 -9.68 10.69 0.57
CA ARG A 103 -10.75 10.94 1.56
C ARG A 103 -11.17 9.69 2.30
N THR A 104 -10.51 8.57 2.08
CA THR A 104 -10.95 7.27 2.57
C THR A 104 -9.89 6.63 3.46
N MET A 105 -10.30 6.16 4.63
CA MET A 105 -9.44 5.34 5.47
C MET A 105 -9.73 3.88 5.17
N ILE A 106 -8.68 3.09 4.91
CA ILE A 106 -8.80 1.71 4.46
C ILE A 106 -7.93 0.80 5.32
N MET A 107 -8.54 -0.25 5.86
CA MET A 107 -7.84 -1.26 6.65
C MET A 107 -8.40 -2.63 6.29
N LEU A 108 -7.65 -3.42 5.54
CA LEU A 108 -8.08 -4.77 5.18
C LEU A 108 -6.88 -5.61 4.77
N SER A 109 -6.85 -6.84 5.27
CA SER A 109 -5.86 -7.83 4.85
C SER A 109 -6.29 -8.52 3.56
N LEU A 110 -5.31 -8.87 2.73
CA LEU A 110 -5.52 -9.65 1.51
C LEU A 110 -5.21 -11.14 1.68
N ILE A 111 -5.10 -11.61 2.92
CA ILE A 111 -4.72 -13.00 3.22
C ILE A 111 -5.67 -14.02 2.57
N HIS A 112 -6.95 -13.70 2.49
CA HIS A 112 -7.98 -14.63 2.00
C HIS A 112 -8.53 -14.30 0.61
N ILE A 113 -7.81 -13.50 -0.15
CA ILE A 113 -8.26 -13.14 -1.51
C ILE A 113 -7.54 -13.93 -2.58
#